data_340d5fd126b07fd1abcd941a4178d70b
#
_entry.id   340d5fd126b07fd1abcd941a4178d70b
#
_cell.length_a   1.000
_cell.length_b   1.000
_cell.length_c   1.000
_cell.angle_alpha   90.00
_cell.angle_beta   90.00
_cell.angle_gamma   90.00
#
_symmetry.space_group_name_H-M   'P 1'
#
loop_
_entity.id
_entity.type
_entity.pdbx_description
1 polymer ?
#
loop_
_entity_poly.entity_id
_entity_poly.type
_entity_poly.pdbx_seq_one_letter_code
_entity_poly.pdbx_strand_id
1 'polypeptide(L)' 'ALANRRRLKILKYLNNHRRVSVGELAGQIKLSFRSTSRHLAILRNVDLVETEQSRLSIFYSLSSSVPKVIKQIIPSF' A
#
# COMPACT_ATOMS: atom_id res chain seq x y z
N ALA A 1 -4.86 5.07 15.75
CA ALA A 1 -6.20 4.82 15.24
C ALA A 1 -6.23 3.62 14.31
N LEU A 2 -7.41 3.06 14.12
CA LEU A 2 -7.56 1.87 13.27
C LEU A 2 -7.16 2.13 11.82
N ALA A 3 -7.46 3.33 11.30
CA ALA A 3 -7.08 3.69 9.93
C ALA A 3 -5.56 3.70 9.74
N ASN A 4 -4.83 4.18 10.74
CA ASN A 4 -3.37 4.18 10.67
C ASN A 4 -2.79 2.77 10.71
N ARG A 5 -3.37 1.88 11.51
CA ARG A 5 -2.96 0.48 11.55
C ARG A 5 -3.16 -0.19 10.19
N ARG A 6 -4.28 0.09 9.56
CA ARG A 6 -4.60 -0.48 8.25
C ARG A 6 -3.65 0.02 7.18
N ARG A 7 -3.33 1.32 7.20
CA ARG A 7 -2.35 1.88 6.27
C ARG A 7 -0.97 1.29 6.48
N LEU A 8 -0.60 1.07 7.74
CA LEU A 8 0.68 0.43 8.04
C LEU A 8 0.73 -1.00 7.51
N LYS A 9 -0.36 -1.76 7.65
CA LYS A 9 -0.45 -3.09 7.09
C LYS A 9 -0.30 -3.08 5.57
N ILE A 10 -0.91 -2.10 4.91
CA ILE A 10 -0.80 -1.95 3.46
C ILE A 10 0.65 -1.70 3.07
N LEU A 11 1.31 -0.75 3.73
CA LEU A 11 2.70 -0.43 3.43
C LEU A 11 3.61 -1.62 3.65
N LYS A 12 3.37 -2.35 4.73
CA LYS A 12 4.16 -3.54 5.05
C LYS A 12 3.98 -4.62 3.99
N TYR A 13 2.75 -4.84 3.55
CA TYR A 13 2.48 -5.82 2.50
C TYR A 13 3.18 -5.42 1.20
N LEU A 14 3.08 -4.15 0.82
CA LEU A 14 3.72 -3.65 -0.40
C LEU A 14 5.25 -3.70 -0.31
N ASN A 15 5.79 -3.58 0.89
CA ASN A 15 7.24 -3.70 1.07
C ASN A 15 7.73 -5.12 0.79
N ASN A 16 6.89 -6.11 1.03
CA ASN A 16 7.23 -7.52 0.82
C ASN A 16 6.80 -8.05 -0.55
N HIS A 17 6.04 -7.27 -1.31
CA HIS A 17 5.53 -7.67 -2.62
C HIS A 17 5.70 -6.51 -3.59
N ARG A 18 6.24 -6.77 -4.76
CA ARG A 18 6.61 -5.69 -5.68
C ARG A 18 5.42 -4.92 -6.20
N ARG A 19 4.43 -5.62 -6.67
CA ARG A 19 3.25 -5.01 -7.29
C ARG A 19 2.03 -5.80 -6.88
N VAL A 20 0.99 -5.12 -6.43
CA VAL A 20 -0.24 -5.80 -6.05
C VAL A 20 -1.44 -5.03 -6.57
N SER A 21 -2.48 -5.76 -6.92
CA SER A 21 -3.76 -5.17 -7.27
C SER A 21 -4.54 -4.84 -6.00
N VAL A 22 -5.55 -3.97 -6.15
CA VAL A 22 -6.43 -3.65 -5.01
C VAL A 22 -7.13 -4.90 -4.50
N GLY A 23 -7.59 -5.76 -5.41
CA GLY A 23 -8.28 -6.99 -5.02
C GLY A 23 -7.42 -7.91 -4.21
N GLU A 24 -6.16 -8.10 -4.63
CA GLU A 24 -5.23 -8.94 -3.88
C GLU A 24 -4.98 -8.37 -2.49
N LEU A 25 -4.72 -7.07 -2.43
CA LEU A 25 -4.44 -6.41 -1.16
C LEU A 25 -5.64 -6.47 -0.22
N ALA A 26 -6.83 -6.19 -0.74
CA ALA A 26 -8.06 -6.23 0.06
C ALA A 26 -8.26 -7.60 0.69
N GLY A 27 -8.01 -8.67 -0.07
CA GLY A 27 -8.11 -10.03 0.45
C GLY A 27 -7.10 -10.29 1.55
N GLN A 28 -5.88 -9.81 1.39
CA GLN A 28 -4.82 -10.06 2.36
C GLN A 28 -5.03 -9.30 3.67
N ILE A 29 -5.52 -8.06 3.60
CA ILE A 29 -5.73 -7.27 4.82
C ILE A 29 -7.14 -7.37 5.35
N LYS A 30 -7.98 -8.16 4.69
CA LYS A 30 -9.37 -8.44 5.10
C LYS A 30 -10.21 -7.17 5.19
N LEU A 31 -10.10 -6.34 4.16
CA LEU A 31 -10.91 -5.15 4.00
C LEU A 31 -11.70 -5.24 2.70
N SER A 32 -12.76 -4.42 2.61
CA SER A 32 -13.50 -4.32 1.35
C SER A 32 -12.61 -3.69 0.28
N PHE A 33 -12.96 -3.94 -0.97
CA PHE A 33 -12.29 -3.31 -2.10
C PHE A 33 -12.36 -1.79 -2.00
N ARG A 34 -13.53 -1.28 -1.63
CA ARG A 34 -13.74 0.16 -1.53
C ARG A 34 -12.88 0.82 -0.44
N SER A 35 -12.82 0.21 0.75
CA SER A 35 -11.99 0.72 1.83
C SER A 35 -10.51 0.67 1.48
N THR A 36 -10.08 -0.43 0.87
CA THR A 36 -8.69 -0.58 0.46
C THR A 36 -8.31 0.47 -0.57
N SER A 37 -9.17 0.70 -1.56
CA SER A 37 -8.94 1.75 -2.57
C SER A 37 -8.80 3.11 -1.93
N ARG A 38 -9.64 3.41 -0.94
CA ARG A 38 -9.60 4.70 -0.24
C ARG A 38 -8.27 4.89 0.50
N HIS A 39 -7.82 3.85 1.22
CA HIS A 39 -6.54 3.92 1.91
C HIS A 39 -5.38 4.10 0.93
N LEU A 40 -5.41 3.37 -0.18
CA LEU A 40 -4.38 3.51 -1.19
C LEU A 40 -4.35 4.91 -1.81
N ALA A 41 -5.52 5.51 -2.04
CA ALA A 41 -5.58 6.86 -2.57
C ALA A 41 -4.95 7.86 -1.61
N ILE A 42 -5.19 7.71 -0.31
CA ILE A 42 -4.59 8.58 0.70
C ILE A 42 -3.07 8.42 0.70
N LEU A 43 -2.59 7.18 0.66
CA LEU A 43 -1.16 6.90 0.64
C LEU A 43 -0.50 7.43 -0.63
N ARG A 44 -1.19 7.35 -1.76
CA ARG A 44 -0.70 7.90 -3.02
C ARG A 44 -0.58 9.41 -2.96
N ASN A 45 -1.56 10.07 -2.34
CA ASN A 45 -1.55 11.54 -2.23
C ASN A 45 -0.39 12.06 -1.41
N VAL A 46 0.15 11.27 -0.51
CA VAL A 46 1.32 11.65 0.28
C VAL A 46 2.60 10.99 -0.22
N ASP A 47 2.58 10.47 -1.44
CA ASP A 47 3.74 9.92 -2.15
C ASP A 47 4.37 8.70 -1.48
N LEU A 48 3.60 7.93 -0.74
CA LEU A 48 4.09 6.69 -0.14
C LEU A 48 3.88 5.48 -1.06
N VAL A 49 2.92 5.55 -1.98
CA VAL A 49 2.68 4.49 -2.95
C VAL A 49 2.59 5.08 -4.35
N GLU A 50 2.90 4.24 -5.33
CA GLU A 50 2.81 4.56 -6.74
C GLU A 50 1.85 3.61 -7.42
N THR A 51 1.28 4.06 -8.53
CA THR A 51 0.41 3.21 -9.34
C THR A 51 1.05 2.92 -10.67
N GLU A 52 0.75 1.75 -11.22
CA GLU A 52 1.17 1.37 -12.55
C GLU A 52 -0.01 0.72 -13.25
N GLN A 53 -0.41 1.30 -14.36
CA GLN A 53 -1.50 0.75 -15.15
C GLN A 53 -0.93 -0.20 -16.20
N SER A 54 -1.45 -1.43 -16.21
CA SER A 54 -1.04 -2.44 -17.17
C SER A 54 -2.30 -3.00 -17.80
N ARG A 55 -2.53 -2.70 -19.07
CA ARG A 55 -3.71 -3.14 -19.82
C ARG A 55 -5.01 -2.86 -19.06
N LEU A 56 -5.57 -3.88 -18.42
CA LEU A 56 -6.88 -3.78 -17.75
C LEU A 56 -6.77 -3.68 -16.23
N SER A 57 -5.56 -3.64 -15.70
CA SER A 57 -5.36 -3.67 -14.26
C SER A 57 -4.52 -2.52 -13.78
N ILE A 58 -4.79 -2.07 -12.56
CA ILE A 58 -3.98 -1.08 -11.88
C ILE A 58 -3.27 -1.77 -10.73
N PHE A 59 -1.94 -1.63 -10.70
CA PHE A 59 -1.12 -2.20 -9.63
C PHE A 59 -0.55 -1.10 -8.77
N TYR A 60 -0.36 -1.41 -7.50
CA TYR A 60 0.19 -0.50 -6.52
C TYR A 60 1.52 -1.04 -6.00
N SER A 61 2.45 -0.12 -5.73
CA SER A 61 3.75 -0.47 -5.17
C SER A 61 4.22 0.65 -4.27
N LEU A 62 5.20 0.37 -3.41
CA LEU A 62 5.82 1.42 -2.63
C LEU A 62 6.58 2.37 -3.56
N SER A 63 6.56 3.66 -3.24
CA SER A 63 7.38 4.61 -3.99
C SER A 63 8.85 4.30 -3.76
N SER A 64 9.70 4.72 -4.69
CA SER A 64 11.12 4.34 -4.67
C SER A 64 11.87 4.85 -3.44
N SER A 65 11.40 5.93 -2.82
CA SER A 65 12.06 6.52 -1.65
C SER A 65 11.58 5.97 -0.32
N VAL A 66 10.41 5.30 -0.31
CA VAL A 66 9.75 4.88 0.93
C VAL A 66 10.51 3.82 1.74
N PRO A 67 11.14 2.81 1.14
CA PRO A 67 11.80 1.76 1.93
C PRO A 67 12.80 2.31 2.95
N LYS A 68 13.56 3.35 2.58
CA LYS A 68 14.50 3.98 3.52
C LYS A 68 13.78 4.67 4.65
N VAL A 69 12.76 5.46 4.32
CA VAL A 69 12.00 6.23 5.30
C VAL A 69 11.31 5.30 6.29
N ILE A 70 10.66 4.27 5.77
CA ILE A 70 9.92 3.33 6.61
C ILE A 70 10.86 2.55 7.53
N LYS A 71 12.01 2.13 7.05
CA LYS A 71 12.98 1.42 7.87
C LYS A 71 13.53 2.28 9.00
N GLN A 72 13.60 3.60 8.80
CA GLN A 72 14.03 4.52 9.84
C GLN A 72 12.95 4.73 10.90
N ILE A 73 11.69 4.80 10.47
CA ILE A 73 10.56 5.10 11.35
C ILE A 73 10.06 3.83 12.04
N ILE A 74 10.11 2.70 11.32
CA ILE A 74 9.58 1.43 11.80
C ILE A 74 10.65 0.36 11.64
N PRO A 75 11.55 0.21 12.63
CA PRO A 75 12.67 -0.73 12.51
C PRO A 75 12.25 -2.18 12.29
N SER A 76 11.06 -2.56 12.75
CA SER A 76 10.56 -3.92 12.59
C SER A 76 9.87 -4.17 11.25
N PHE A 77 9.79 -3.16 10.42
CA PHE A 77 9.12 -3.24 9.12
C PHE A 77 9.87 -4.16 8.10
#